data_717c81c9ecf184879bc5fa7b40f95815
#
_entry.id   717c81c9ecf184879bc5fa7b40f95815
#
_cell.length_a   1.000
_cell.length_b   1.000
_cell.length_c   1.000
_cell.angle_alpha   90.00
_cell.angle_beta   90.00
_cell.angle_gamma   90.00
#
_symmetry.space_group_name_H-M   'P 1'
#
loop_
_entity.id
_entity.type
_entity.pdbx_description
1 polymer ?
#
loop_
_entity_poly.entity_id
_entity_poly.type
_entity_poly.pdbx_seq_one_letter_code
_entity_poly.pdbx_strand_id
1 'polypeptide(L)'
;MFKLLSYISTRISEKIISTKPVSGGDISSAYLIESEARKYFLKVNSNLCALEMFHAEQKGLQTIEQTKTIAVPHVHLADTIEGKAFLLMDFIESKRPDMSDYIRFGEVLAELHHCSQKDFGFSTDNFIGSLPQRNNTHAGWAEFYWFERILPQLQSALKAGLIQQNIIPKEKDVIPLFQEIFGDVKPSLLHGDLWGGNYLISTNGVPCLIDPAVYYGHSMVDIAMSGLFGGFGTEFYNAYHEIIPKTENYLQQIDLYQLYYLLVHLNLFGSGYYSSVSSILKKYF
;
A
#
# COMPACT_ATOMS: atom_id res chain seq x y z
N MET A 1 -14.01 17.38 17.99
CA MET A 1 -12.58 17.74 17.99
C MET A 1 -12.06 18.03 19.40
N PHE A 2 -12.63 18.98 20.19
CA PHE A 2 -12.10 19.33 21.52
C PHE A 2 -11.90 18.11 22.45
N LYS A 3 -12.91 17.25 22.63
CA LYS A 3 -12.79 16.04 23.46
C LYS A 3 -11.76 15.04 22.95
N LEU A 4 -11.64 14.89 21.63
CA LEU A 4 -10.61 14.03 21.01
C LEU A 4 -9.22 14.55 21.33
N LEU A 5 -8.96 15.85 21.19
CA LEU A 5 -7.66 16.44 21.50
C LEU A 5 -7.33 16.35 22.99
N SER A 6 -8.31 16.54 23.88
CA SER A 6 -8.13 16.37 25.32
C SER A 6 -7.80 14.91 25.67
N TYR A 7 -8.47 13.95 25.02
CA TYR A 7 -8.19 12.53 25.20
C TYR A 7 -6.76 12.18 24.70
N ILE A 8 -6.40 12.61 23.50
CA ILE A 8 -5.05 12.40 22.95
C ILE A 8 -3.99 13.00 23.88
N SER A 9 -4.19 14.28 24.30
CA SER A 9 -3.27 14.97 25.21
C SER A 9 -3.00 14.16 26.50
N THR A 10 -4.05 13.57 27.07
CA THR A 10 -3.92 12.71 28.25
C THR A 10 -3.15 11.44 27.96
N ARG A 11 -3.41 10.79 26.81
CA ARG A 11 -2.80 9.51 26.44
C ARG A 11 -1.31 9.64 26.12
N ILE A 12 -0.90 10.73 25.46
CA ILE A 12 0.52 10.98 25.13
C ILE A 12 1.26 11.75 26.24
N SER A 13 0.56 12.19 27.29
CA SER A 13 1.09 13.01 28.40
C SER A 13 1.76 14.33 27.93
N GLU A 14 1.23 14.90 26.84
CA GLU A 14 1.70 16.16 26.29
C GLU A 14 0.53 17.13 26.08
N LYS A 15 0.77 18.43 26.32
CA LYS A 15 -0.23 19.46 26.06
C LYS A 15 -0.26 19.81 24.59
N ILE A 16 -1.42 19.64 23.95
CA ILE A 16 -1.66 20.06 22.58
C ILE A 16 -1.90 21.57 22.56
N ILE A 17 -1.14 22.28 21.73
CA ILE A 17 -1.19 23.74 21.59
C ILE A 17 -1.86 24.21 20.32
N SER A 18 -1.81 23.43 19.22
CA SER A 18 -2.47 23.78 17.98
C SER A 18 -2.96 22.56 17.22
N THR A 19 -3.96 22.77 16.36
CA THR A 19 -4.50 21.78 15.43
C THR A 19 -4.86 22.48 14.14
N LYS A 20 -4.35 22.00 13.01
CA LYS A 20 -4.62 22.53 11.68
C LYS A 20 -5.04 21.39 10.74
N PRO A 21 -6.11 21.54 9.94
CA PRO A 21 -6.40 20.57 8.89
C PRO A 21 -5.26 20.57 7.87
N VAL A 22 -4.92 19.39 7.37
CA VAL A 22 -3.94 19.21 6.31
C VAL A 22 -4.54 18.34 5.20
N SER A 23 -4.08 18.53 3.97
CA SER A 23 -4.42 17.63 2.88
C SER A 23 -3.70 16.31 3.07
N GLY A 24 -4.39 15.20 2.93
CA GLY A 24 -3.83 13.85 3.00
C GLY A 24 -4.90 12.82 3.35
N GLY A 25 -5.08 11.85 2.45
CA GLY A 25 -6.01 10.73 2.58
C GLY A 25 -7.41 11.00 2.01
N ASP A 26 -7.81 10.18 1.04
CA ASP A 26 -9.13 10.28 0.38
C ASP A 26 -10.27 9.77 1.28
N ILE A 27 -9.95 9.03 2.35
CA ILE A 27 -10.91 8.28 3.17
C ILE A 27 -11.09 8.89 4.56
N SER A 28 -10.07 9.60 5.09
CA SER A 28 -10.04 10.12 6.46
C SER A 28 -9.72 11.61 6.50
N SER A 29 -10.28 12.33 7.48
CA SER A 29 -9.87 13.71 7.75
C SER A 29 -8.49 13.72 8.41
N ALA A 30 -7.57 14.54 7.89
CA ALA A 30 -6.20 14.64 8.39
C ALA A 30 -5.91 15.98 9.06
N TYR A 31 -5.11 15.94 10.12
CA TYR A 31 -4.74 17.13 10.90
C TYR A 31 -3.26 17.09 11.30
N LEU A 32 -2.62 18.24 11.23
CA LEU A 32 -1.38 18.51 11.95
C LEU A 32 -1.73 18.90 13.39
N ILE A 33 -1.16 18.19 14.36
CA ILE A 33 -1.25 18.51 15.77
C ILE A 33 0.13 18.94 16.26
N GLU A 34 0.20 20.06 16.96
CA GLU A 34 1.42 20.54 17.61
C GLU A 34 1.25 20.45 19.12
N SER A 35 2.18 19.79 19.79
CA SER A 35 2.36 19.83 21.24
C SER A 35 3.49 20.79 21.60
N GLU A 36 3.78 20.94 22.91
CA GLU A 36 4.94 21.69 23.38
C GLU A 36 6.27 21.02 22.97
N ALA A 37 6.27 19.69 22.70
CA ALA A 37 7.48 18.92 22.42
C ALA A 37 7.68 18.62 20.93
N ARG A 38 6.61 18.32 20.18
CA ARG A 38 6.71 17.82 18.80
C ARG A 38 5.45 18.00 17.98
N LYS A 39 5.53 17.61 16.71
CA LYS A 39 4.41 17.61 15.77
C LYS A 39 3.93 16.18 15.52
N TYR A 40 2.62 16.02 15.36
CA TYR A 40 1.98 14.75 15.04
C TYR A 40 1.08 14.88 13.82
N PHE A 41 0.92 13.79 13.11
CA PHE A 41 -0.11 13.61 12.09
C PHE A 41 -1.26 12.82 12.69
N LEU A 42 -2.47 13.34 12.59
CA LEU A 42 -3.68 12.71 13.09
C LEU A 42 -4.63 12.41 11.95
N LYS A 43 -4.99 11.15 11.75
CA LYS A 43 -6.11 10.71 10.92
C LYS A 43 -7.34 10.50 11.80
N VAL A 44 -8.51 10.93 11.33
CA VAL A 44 -9.81 10.74 12.00
C VAL A 44 -10.83 10.25 11.01
N ASN A 45 -11.58 9.19 11.37
CA ASN A 45 -12.62 8.63 10.54
C ASN A 45 -13.80 8.14 11.40
N SER A 46 -15.02 8.27 10.89
CA SER A 46 -16.26 7.89 11.59
C SER A 46 -16.95 6.67 10.94
N ASN A 47 -16.33 6.03 9.93
CA ASN A 47 -16.86 4.83 9.31
C ASN A 47 -16.83 3.64 10.28
N LEU A 48 -17.73 2.68 10.11
CA LEU A 48 -17.86 1.52 11.01
C LEU A 48 -16.56 0.71 11.12
N CYS A 49 -15.83 0.52 10.01
CA CYS A 49 -14.59 -0.24 9.98
C CYS A 49 -13.32 0.62 10.21
N ALA A 50 -13.47 1.91 10.56
CA ALA A 50 -12.34 2.84 10.62
C ALA A 50 -11.26 2.42 11.62
N LEU A 51 -11.65 1.89 12.80
CA LEU A 51 -10.68 1.42 13.78
C LEU A 51 -9.90 0.21 13.28
N GLU A 52 -10.58 -0.74 12.62
CA GLU A 52 -9.93 -1.92 12.02
C GLU A 52 -8.92 -1.50 10.94
N MET A 53 -9.31 -0.52 10.10
CA MET A 53 -8.41 0.06 9.08
C MET A 53 -7.19 0.71 9.72
N PHE A 54 -7.36 1.50 10.77
CA PHE A 54 -6.24 2.14 11.48
C PHE A 54 -5.35 1.12 12.22
N HIS A 55 -5.90 0.05 12.77
CA HIS A 55 -5.09 -1.02 13.35
C HIS A 55 -4.31 -1.78 12.27
N ALA A 56 -4.90 -2.00 11.09
CA ALA A 56 -4.21 -2.62 9.96
C ALA A 56 -3.05 -1.72 9.45
N GLU A 57 -3.28 -0.41 9.32
CA GLU A 57 -2.25 0.57 8.96
C GLU A 57 -1.13 0.62 10.01
N GLN A 58 -1.49 0.70 11.31
CA GLN A 58 -0.54 0.63 12.42
C GLN A 58 0.32 -0.64 12.34
N LYS A 59 -0.31 -1.80 12.13
CA LYS A 59 0.40 -3.08 12.01
C LYS A 59 1.36 -3.07 10.82
N GLY A 60 0.94 -2.51 9.69
CA GLY A 60 1.76 -2.35 8.49
C GLY A 60 2.99 -1.48 8.74
N LEU A 61 2.78 -0.27 9.27
CA LEU A 61 3.85 0.67 9.62
C LEU A 61 4.85 0.04 10.61
N GLN A 62 4.36 -0.59 11.68
CA GLN A 62 5.22 -1.28 12.65
C GLN A 62 6.00 -2.43 12.04
N THR A 63 5.43 -3.17 11.08
CA THR A 63 6.12 -4.26 10.39
C THR A 63 7.28 -3.72 9.55
N ILE A 64 7.08 -2.63 8.81
CA ILE A 64 8.14 -1.97 8.04
C ILE A 64 9.20 -1.37 8.99
N GLU A 65 8.78 -0.66 10.05
CA GLU A 65 9.69 -0.04 11.05
C GLU A 65 10.65 -1.07 11.65
N GLN A 66 10.16 -2.28 11.97
CA GLN A 66 10.97 -3.36 12.53
C GLN A 66 12.08 -3.85 11.60
N THR A 67 11.95 -3.69 10.29
CA THR A 67 12.99 -4.07 9.32
C THR A 67 14.21 -3.17 9.38
N LYS A 68 14.04 -1.90 9.78
CA LYS A 68 15.06 -0.85 9.80
C LYS A 68 15.69 -0.55 8.43
N THR A 69 15.00 -0.90 7.34
CA THR A 69 15.47 -0.67 5.97
C THR A 69 15.05 0.69 5.45
N ILE A 70 13.77 1.03 5.56
CA ILE A 70 13.19 2.29 5.11
C ILE A 70 12.39 2.94 6.25
N ALA A 71 12.40 4.26 6.32
CA ALA A 71 11.67 4.98 7.36
C ALA A 71 10.14 4.93 7.13
N VAL A 72 9.42 4.95 8.23
CA VAL A 72 7.96 5.15 8.31
C VAL A 72 7.66 6.05 9.51
N PRO A 73 6.51 6.75 9.57
CA PRO A 73 6.13 7.48 10.77
C PRO A 73 5.87 6.50 11.93
N HIS A 74 6.42 6.80 13.09
CA HIS A 74 6.12 6.02 14.30
C HIS A 74 4.68 6.24 14.72
N VAL A 75 3.93 5.15 14.98
CA VAL A 75 2.54 5.23 15.45
C VAL A 75 2.49 5.27 16.97
N HIS A 76 1.92 6.35 17.50
CA HIS A 76 1.78 6.57 18.94
C HIS A 76 0.50 5.96 19.50
N LEU A 77 -0.62 6.08 18.75
CA LEU A 77 -1.93 5.69 19.26
C LEU A 77 -2.92 5.42 18.11
N ALA A 78 -3.64 4.32 18.20
CA ALA A 78 -4.85 4.04 17.41
C ALA A 78 -5.97 3.67 18.38
N ASP A 79 -7.09 4.42 18.37
CA ASP A 79 -8.16 4.24 19.35
C ASP A 79 -9.48 4.88 18.84
N THR A 80 -10.52 4.82 19.65
CA THR A 80 -11.81 5.45 19.38
C THR A 80 -12.25 6.35 20.53
N ILE A 81 -12.92 7.44 20.19
CA ILE A 81 -13.63 8.27 21.14
C ILE A 81 -14.90 8.83 20.52
N GLU A 82 -16.02 8.75 21.23
CA GLU A 82 -17.33 9.26 20.78
C GLU A 82 -17.71 8.80 19.35
N GLY A 83 -17.46 7.53 19.02
CA GLY A 83 -17.77 6.94 17.71
C GLY A 83 -16.84 7.38 16.56
N LYS A 84 -15.73 8.04 16.87
CA LYS A 84 -14.69 8.42 15.91
C LYS A 84 -13.45 7.60 16.18
N ALA A 85 -13.00 6.85 15.20
CA ALA A 85 -11.68 6.24 15.22
C ALA A 85 -10.62 7.27 14.83
N PHE A 86 -9.41 7.10 15.37
CA PHE A 86 -8.27 7.94 15.02
C PHE A 86 -6.96 7.18 15.09
N LEU A 87 -5.99 7.66 14.31
CA LEU A 87 -4.61 7.20 14.28
C LEU A 87 -3.69 8.40 14.46
N LEU A 88 -2.84 8.37 15.48
CA LEU A 88 -1.85 9.39 15.79
C LEU A 88 -0.45 8.85 15.51
N MET A 89 0.31 9.54 14.66
CA MET A 89 1.67 9.17 14.29
C MET A 89 2.58 10.39 14.20
N ASP A 90 3.88 10.17 14.04
CA ASP A 90 4.83 11.26 13.80
C ASP A 90 4.45 12.07 12.56
N PHE A 91 4.60 13.39 12.64
CA PHE A 91 4.49 14.25 11.48
C PHE A 91 5.83 14.33 10.77
N ILE A 92 5.87 13.92 9.51
CA ILE A 92 7.09 13.98 8.68
C ILE A 92 7.09 15.29 7.88
N GLU A 93 7.98 16.21 8.25
CA GLU A 93 8.24 17.38 7.43
C GLU A 93 8.94 16.96 6.14
N SER A 94 8.32 17.25 5.00
CA SER A 94 8.78 16.79 3.71
C SER A 94 9.25 17.92 2.80
N LYS A 95 10.14 17.59 1.87
CA LYS A 95 10.58 18.43 0.77
C LYS A 95 10.16 17.82 -0.57
N ARG A 96 10.24 18.61 -1.64
CA ARG A 96 10.14 18.08 -2.99
C ARG A 96 11.38 17.20 -3.29
N PRO A 97 11.21 15.96 -3.79
CA PRO A 97 12.32 15.08 -4.12
C PRO A 97 13.23 15.68 -5.18
N ASP A 98 14.52 15.42 -5.04
CA ASP A 98 15.54 15.61 -6.08
C ASP A 98 16.04 14.26 -6.62
N MET A 99 16.98 14.28 -7.56
CA MET A 99 17.53 13.07 -8.18
C MET A 99 18.17 12.12 -7.15
N SER A 100 18.93 12.66 -6.21
CA SER A 100 19.63 11.86 -5.20
C SER A 100 18.66 11.19 -4.21
N ASP A 101 17.55 11.86 -3.93
CA ASP A 101 16.48 11.29 -3.10
C ASP A 101 15.83 10.08 -3.78
N TYR A 102 15.60 10.15 -5.10
CA TYR A 102 15.03 9.03 -5.87
C TYR A 102 15.99 7.84 -5.96
N ILE A 103 17.30 8.08 -6.15
CA ILE A 103 18.30 7.01 -6.11
C ILE A 103 18.24 6.30 -4.76
N ARG A 104 18.35 7.07 -3.66
CA ARG A 104 18.28 6.53 -2.32
C ARG A 104 16.97 5.79 -2.05
N PHE A 105 15.85 6.31 -2.55
CA PHE A 105 14.54 5.66 -2.37
C PHE A 105 14.51 4.29 -3.07
N GLY A 106 15.04 4.17 -4.30
CA GLY A 106 15.15 2.90 -5.01
C GLY A 106 16.00 1.88 -4.24
N GLU A 107 17.15 2.31 -3.70
CA GLU A 107 18.05 1.46 -2.91
C GLU A 107 17.36 0.92 -1.64
N VAL A 108 16.79 1.79 -0.81
CA VAL A 108 16.17 1.36 0.47
C VAL A 108 14.86 0.58 0.27
N LEU A 109 14.14 0.79 -0.84
CA LEU A 109 13.00 -0.05 -1.19
C LEU A 109 13.47 -1.47 -1.57
N ALA A 110 14.57 -1.60 -2.31
CA ALA A 110 15.14 -2.90 -2.62
C ALA A 110 15.60 -3.64 -1.34
N GLU A 111 16.15 -2.92 -0.36
CA GLU A 111 16.48 -3.48 0.96
C GLU A 111 15.22 -3.98 1.70
N LEU A 112 14.11 -3.22 1.65
CA LEU A 112 12.83 -3.68 2.20
C LEU A 112 12.37 -4.97 1.54
N HIS A 113 12.48 -5.05 0.21
CA HIS A 113 12.08 -6.24 -0.55
C HIS A 113 12.99 -7.45 -0.32
N HIS A 114 14.18 -7.29 0.25
CA HIS A 114 15.01 -8.41 0.73
C HIS A 114 14.52 -8.99 2.07
N CYS A 115 13.65 -8.29 2.82
CA CYS A 115 13.01 -8.84 3.99
C CYS A 115 12.01 -9.93 3.57
N SER A 116 12.27 -11.17 3.94
CA SER A 116 11.55 -12.35 3.45
C SER A 116 11.00 -13.20 4.58
N GLN A 117 10.03 -14.05 4.24
CA GLN A 117 9.50 -15.13 5.08
C GLN A 117 9.31 -16.39 4.25
N LYS A 118 8.80 -17.46 4.88
CA LYS A 118 8.62 -18.75 4.23
C LYS A 118 7.54 -18.77 3.15
N ASP A 119 6.35 -18.25 3.48
CA ASP A 119 5.16 -18.34 2.63
C ASP A 119 4.69 -16.93 2.21
N PHE A 120 3.93 -16.83 1.11
CA PHE A 120 3.27 -15.60 0.69
C PHE A 120 2.06 -15.31 1.58
N GLY A 121 1.70 -14.02 1.73
CA GLY A 121 0.58 -13.58 2.56
C GLY A 121 1.02 -12.78 3.79
N PHE A 122 0.14 -12.67 4.77
CA PHE A 122 0.43 -11.93 6.01
C PHE A 122 -0.33 -12.53 7.19
N SER A 123 0.11 -12.22 8.41
CA SER A 123 -0.51 -12.77 9.64
C SER A 123 -1.93 -12.30 9.90
N THR A 124 -2.35 -11.22 9.24
CA THR A 124 -3.68 -10.63 9.37
C THR A 124 -4.15 -10.09 8.02
N ASP A 125 -5.45 -10.07 7.79
CA ASP A 125 -6.05 -9.32 6.70
C ASP A 125 -5.86 -7.81 6.93
N ASN A 126 -5.91 -7.03 5.84
CA ASN A 126 -5.83 -5.58 5.89
C ASN A 126 -6.76 -4.95 4.83
N PHE A 127 -6.43 -3.76 4.37
CA PHE A 127 -7.25 -3.03 3.42
C PHE A 127 -6.40 -2.47 2.28
N ILE A 128 -7.01 -2.39 1.09
CA ILE A 128 -6.53 -1.62 -0.04
C ILE A 128 -7.56 -0.53 -0.35
N GLY A 129 -7.22 0.73 -0.07
CA GLY A 129 -8.24 1.77 0.04
C GLY A 129 -9.26 1.40 1.12
N SER A 130 -10.56 1.36 0.77
CA SER A 130 -11.62 0.91 1.68
C SER A 130 -12.02 -0.56 1.51
N LEU A 131 -11.39 -1.30 0.59
CA LEU A 131 -11.71 -2.69 0.31
C LEU A 131 -10.93 -3.64 1.21
N PRO A 132 -11.57 -4.67 1.79
CA PRO A 132 -10.87 -5.72 2.51
C PRO A 132 -9.87 -6.44 1.60
N GLN A 133 -8.66 -6.66 2.08
CA GLN A 133 -7.58 -7.38 1.41
C GLN A 133 -7.20 -8.60 2.22
N ARG A 134 -7.55 -9.78 1.72
CA ARG A 134 -7.23 -11.06 2.36
C ARG A 134 -5.75 -11.38 2.21
N ASN A 135 -5.20 -12.00 3.25
CA ASN A 135 -3.78 -12.33 3.31
C ASN A 135 -3.53 -13.78 3.76
N ASN A 136 -4.46 -14.70 3.43
CA ASN A 136 -4.23 -16.12 3.70
C ASN A 136 -2.89 -16.57 3.13
N THR A 137 -2.20 -17.44 3.85
CA THR A 137 -0.86 -17.90 3.46
C THR A 137 -0.93 -18.96 2.37
N HIS A 138 -0.04 -18.84 1.37
CA HIS A 138 0.15 -19.79 0.28
C HIS A 138 1.64 -20.07 0.10
N ALA A 139 1.99 -21.31 -0.24
CA ALA A 139 3.36 -21.67 -0.58
C ALA A 139 3.76 -21.19 -1.98
N GLY A 140 2.79 -21.11 -2.91
CA GLY A 140 2.99 -20.66 -4.29
C GLY A 140 2.51 -19.24 -4.52
N TRP A 141 3.30 -18.47 -5.29
CA TRP A 141 2.94 -17.08 -5.61
C TRP A 141 1.76 -16.98 -6.59
N ALA A 142 1.70 -17.84 -7.60
CA ALA A 142 0.63 -17.83 -8.59
C ALA A 142 -0.74 -18.05 -7.93
N GLU A 143 -0.82 -19.04 -7.01
CA GLU A 143 -2.01 -19.35 -6.23
C GLU A 143 -2.40 -18.18 -5.32
N PHE A 144 -1.44 -17.63 -4.55
CA PHE A 144 -1.69 -16.48 -3.71
C PHE A 144 -2.25 -15.31 -4.52
N TYR A 145 -1.56 -14.95 -5.62
CA TYR A 145 -1.93 -13.79 -6.41
C TYR A 145 -3.30 -13.95 -7.08
N TRP A 146 -3.63 -15.17 -7.52
CA TRP A 146 -4.95 -15.45 -8.05
C TRP A 146 -6.04 -15.40 -6.98
N PHE A 147 -5.91 -16.17 -5.91
CA PHE A 147 -6.99 -16.35 -4.93
C PHE A 147 -7.16 -15.17 -3.97
N GLU A 148 -6.07 -14.48 -3.63
CA GLU A 148 -6.12 -13.40 -2.63
C GLU A 148 -6.10 -12.01 -3.27
N ARG A 149 -5.79 -11.88 -4.55
CA ARG A 149 -5.71 -10.58 -5.24
C ARG A 149 -6.67 -10.46 -6.41
N ILE A 150 -6.51 -11.24 -7.46
CA ILE A 150 -7.25 -11.05 -8.72
C ILE A 150 -8.69 -11.54 -8.62
N LEU A 151 -8.92 -12.77 -8.21
CA LEU A 151 -10.25 -13.39 -8.18
C LEU A 151 -11.25 -12.63 -7.29
N PRO A 152 -10.89 -12.21 -6.05
CA PRO A 152 -11.82 -11.44 -5.21
C PRO A 152 -12.24 -10.12 -5.85
N GLN A 153 -11.34 -9.43 -6.53
CA GLN A 153 -11.63 -8.16 -7.20
C GLN A 153 -12.52 -8.36 -8.43
N LEU A 154 -12.28 -9.41 -9.22
CA LEU A 154 -13.15 -9.78 -10.35
C LEU A 154 -14.56 -10.14 -9.86
N GLN A 155 -14.67 -10.92 -8.78
CA GLN A 155 -15.97 -11.29 -8.17
C GLN A 155 -16.72 -10.06 -7.65
N SER A 156 -16.02 -9.12 -7.03
CA SER A 156 -16.59 -7.85 -6.57
C SER A 156 -17.10 -7.01 -7.73
N ALA A 157 -16.30 -6.85 -8.79
CA ALA A 157 -16.69 -6.12 -9.99
C ALA A 157 -17.87 -6.76 -10.73
N LEU A 158 -17.92 -8.10 -10.79
CA LEU A 158 -19.07 -8.84 -11.36
C LEU A 158 -20.33 -8.61 -10.54
N LYS A 159 -20.24 -8.72 -9.22
CA LYS A 159 -21.38 -8.49 -8.31
C LYS A 159 -21.92 -7.06 -8.41
N ALA A 160 -21.03 -6.09 -8.62
CA ALA A 160 -21.38 -4.68 -8.83
C ALA A 160 -21.87 -4.37 -10.28
N GLY A 161 -21.89 -5.36 -11.18
CA GLY A 161 -22.29 -5.16 -12.58
C GLY A 161 -21.30 -4.35 -13.42
N LEU A 162 -20.05 -4.18 -12.94
CA LEU A 162 -19.00 -3.42 -13.63
C LEU A 162 -18.31 -4.23 -14.72
N ILE A 163 -18.38 -5.57 -14.64
CA ILE A 163 -17.87 -6.51 -15.65
C ILE A 163 -18.89 -7.61 -15.92
N GLN A 164 -18.69 -8.36 -17.00
CA GLN A 164 -19.51 -9.50 -17.38
C GLN A 164 -18.77 -10.82 -17.04
N GLN A 165 -19.53 -11.90 -16.77
CA GLN A 165 -18.99 -13.21 -16.43
C GLN A 165 -18.03 -13.78 -17.47
N ASN A 166 -18.27 -13.51 -18.74
CA ASN A 166 -17.50 -14.04 -19.87
C ASN A 166 -16.06 -13.50 -19.98
N ILE A 167 -15.73 -12.40 -19.28
CA ILE A 167 -14.35 -11.85 -19.26
C ILE A 167 -13.53 -12.38 -18.09
N ILE A 168 -14.14 -13.12 -17.15
CA ILE A 168 -13.44 -13.72 -16.03
C ILE A 168 -12.72 -14.98 -16.51
N PRO A 169 -11.37 -15.03 -16.46
CA PRO A 169 -10.63 -16.20 -16.89
C PRO A 169 -10.85 -17.38 -15.93
N LYS A 170 -10.61 -18.57 -16.43
CA LYS A 170 -10.73 -19.80 -15.63
C LYS A 170 -9.41 -20.07 -14.90
N GLU A 171 -9.51 -20.47 -13.64
CA GLU A 171 -8.36 -20.82 -12.79
C GLU A 171 -7.35 -21.74 -13.49
N LYS A 172 -7.83 -22.79 -14.19
CA LYS A 172 -7.00 -23.76 -14.91
C LYS A 172 -6.13 -23.13 -16.01
N ASP A 173 -6.50 -21.96 -16.51
CA ASP A 173 -5.77 -21.23 -17.55
C ASP A 173 -4.87 -20.15 -16.90
N VAL A 174 -5.29 -19.59 -15.75
CA VAL A 174 -4.58 -18.51 -15.02
C VAL A 174 -3.35 -19.04 -14.29
N ILE A 175 -3.50 -20.10 -13.48
CA ILE A 175 -2.41 -20.58 -12.62
C ILE A 175 -1.18 -21.00 -13.43
N PRO A 176 -1.29 -21.81 -14.52
CA PRO A 176 -0.12 -22.15 -15.34
C PRO A 176 0.53 -20.91 -15.97
N LEU A 177 -0.27 -19.96 -16.47
CA LEU A 177 0.25 -18.72 -17.05
C LEU A 177 1.00 -17.87 -16.02
N PHE A 178 0.47 -17.75 -14.80
CA PHE A 178 1.12 -17.01 -13.73
C PHE A 178 2.43 -17.70 -13.30
N GLN A 179 2.46 -19.04 -13.23
CA GLN A 179 3.69 -19.79 -12.95
C GLN A 179 4.74 -19.58 -14.04
N GLU A 180 4.35 -19.55 -15.31
CA GLU A 180 5.24 -19.27 -16.43
C GLU A 180 5.81 -17.84 -16.40
N ILE A 181 4.94 -16.82 -16.22
CA ILE A 181 5.34 -15.42 -16.30
C ILE A 181 6.09 -14.97 -15.04
N PHE A 182 5.62 -15.38 -13.87
CA PHE A 182 6.23 -14.95 -12.60
C PHE A 182 7.50 -15.74 -12.26
N GLY A 183 7.57 -17.02 -12.68
CA GLY A 183 8.69 -17.90 -12.35
C GLY A 183 8.74 -18.25 -10.86
N ASP A 184 9.92 -18.68 -10.43
CA ASP A 184 10.20 -18.98 -9.01
C ASP A 184 10.61 -17.71 -8.27
N VAL A 185 9.71 -17.19 -7.45
CA VAL A 185 9.91 -15.97 -6.67
C VAL A 185 9.90 -16.26 -5.17
N LYS A 186 10.68 -15.49 -4.43
CA LYS A 186 10.67 -15.53 -2.96
C LYS A 186 9.73 -14.46 -2.41
N PRO A 187 9.04 -14.73 -1.29
CA PRO A 187 8.24 -13.72 -0.61
C PRO A 187 9.10 -12.53 -0.20
N SER A 188 8.72 -11.33 -0.59
CA SER A 188 9.30 -10.03 -0.23
C SER A 188 8.30 -9.24 0.58
N LEU A 189 8.72 -8.56 1.64
CA LEU A 189 7.84 -7.63 2.36
C LEU A 189 7.55 -6.43 1.46
N LEU A 190 6.27 -6.25 1.11
CA LEU A 190 5.79 -5.17 0.25
C LEU A 190 5.22 -4.03 1.07
N HIS A 191 5.27 -2.82 0.50
CA HIS A 191 4.39 -1.73 0.89
C HIS A 191 2.93 -2.06 0.55
N GLY A 192 2.69 -2.64 -0.62
CA GLY A 192 1.39 -3.15 -1.08
C GLY A 192 0.47 -2.11 -1.71
N ASP A 193 0.77 -0.81 -1.58
CA ASP A 193 0.05 0.30 -2.24
C ASP A 193 1.02 1.45 -2.57
N LEU A 194 2.12 1.16 -3.26
CA LEU A 194 3.22 2.11 -3.50
C LEU A 194 2.97 2.99 -4.72
N TRP A 195 2.50 4.21 -4.51
CA TRP A 195 2.32 5.23 -5.55
C TRP A 195 2.76 6.62 -5.05
N GLY A 196 2.69 7.64 -5.92
CA GLY A 196 3.18 8.99 -5.62
C GLY A 196 2.58 9.67 -4.39
N GLY A 197 1.41 9.22 -3.90
CA GLY A 197 0.77 9.72 -2.68
C GLY A 197 1.20 9.03 -1.39
N ASN A 198 1.88 7.88 -1.46
CA ASN A 198 2.17 7.03 -0.31
C ASN A 198 3.65 6.98 0.07
N TYR A 199 4.43 7.98 -0.32
CA TYR A 199 5.79 8.21 0.16
C TYR A 199 6.05 9.69 0.41
N LEU A 200 7.01 9.98 1.25
CA LEU A 200 7.52 11.32 1.52
C LEU A 200 9.05 11.29 1.47
N ILE A 201 9.66 12.41 1.05
CA ILE A 201 11.09 12.64 1.32
C ILE A 201 11.17 13.67 2.43
N SER A 202 11.73 13.28 3.56
CA SER A 202 11.89 14.20 4.69
C SER A 202 12.79 15.39 4.31
N THR A 203 12.73 16.47 5.06
CA THR A 203 13.61 17.65 4.87
C THR A 203 15.08 17.28 4.89
N ASN A 204 15.46 16.17 5.52
CA ASN A 204 16.82 15.64 5.57
C ASN A 204 17.15 14.64 4.45
N GLY A 205 16.26 14.49 3.43
CA GLY A 205 16.48 13.59 2.30
C GLY A 205 16.28 12.10 2.63
N VAL A 206 15.54 11.77 3.71
CA VAL A 206 15.24 10.38 4.06
C VAL A 206 13.91 9.96 3.44
N PRO A 207 13.89 8.92 2.57
CA PRO A 207 12.64 8.35 2.07
C PRO A 207 11.83 7.72 3.20
N CYS A 208 10.53 8.01 3.22
CA CYS A 208 9.59 7.56 4.24
C CYS A 208 8.32 7.04 3.58
N LEU A 209 7.91 5.82 3.89
CA LEU A 209 6.66 5.22 3.41
C LEU A 209 5.51 5.53 4.36
N ILE A 210 4.32 5.75 3.80
CA ILE A 210 3.09 6.02 4.53
C ILE A 210 1.94 5.21 3.93
N ASP A 211 0.86 4.98 4.69
CA ASP A 211 -0.37 4.32 4.23
C ASP A 211 -0.17 2.93 3.59
N PRO A 212 0.57 2.01 4.22
CA PRO A 212 0.87 0.72 3.64
C PRO A 212 -0.30 -0.27 3.72
N ALA A 213 -0.35 -1.19 2.74
CA ALA A 213 -1.22 -2.36 2.69
C ALA A 213 -0.37 -3.64 2.68
N VAL A 214 0.47 -3.82 3.71
CA VAL A 214 1.57 -4.80 3.74
C VAL A 214 1.15 -6.25 3.58
N TYR A 215 1.96 -6.99 2.89
CA TYR A 215 1.97 -8.45 2.85
C TYR A 215 3.30 -8.94 2.25
N TYR A 216 3.59 -10.24 2.36
CA TYR A 216 4.73 -10.83 1.68
C TYR A 216 4.28 -11.34 0.30
N GLY A 217 4.85 -10.75 -0.74
CA GLY A 217 4.52 -11.00 -2.15
C GLY A 217 5.74 -10.93 -3.05
N HIS A 218 5.53 -10.87 -4.37
CA HIS A 218 6.61 -10.62 -5.32
C HIS A 218 6.96 -9.13 -5.34
N SER A 219 8.23 -8.80 -5.18
CA SER A 219 8.75 -7.42 -5.13
C SER A 219 8.30 -6.52 -6.30
N MET A 220 8.08 -7.11 -7.48
CA MET A 220 7.62 -6.38 -8.67
C MET A 220 6.19 -5.83 -8.56
N VAL A 221 5.41 -6.24 -7.57
CA VAL A 221 4.06 -5.67 -7.32
C VAL A 221 4.14 -4.19 -6.98
N ASP A 222 5.04 -3.79 -6.04
CA ASP A 222 5.22 -2.39 -5.68
C ASP A 222 5.82 -1.57 -6.84
N ILE A 223 6.72 -2.17 -7.63
CA ILE A 223 7.27 -1.53 -8.83
C ILE A 223 6.18 -1.30 -9.89
N ALA A 224 5.29 -2.26 -10.09
CA ALA A 224 4.17 -2.11 -11.02
C ALA A 224 3.19 -1.02 -10.57
N MET A 225 2.86 -0.98 -9.27
CA MET A 225 1.98 0.05 -8.71
C MET A 225 2.61 1.43 -8.82
N SER A 226 3.89 1.56 -8.49
CA SER A 226 4.58 2.86 -8.56
C SER A 226 4.54 3.49 -9.94
N GLY A 227 4.56 2.68 -11.00
CA GLY A 227 4.51 3.14 -12.40
C GLY A 227 3.10 3.44 -12.93
N LEU A 228 2.04 2.97 -12.27
CA LEU A 228 0.67 3.02 -12.81
C LEU A 228 0.12 4.45 -12.93
N PHE A 229 0.50 5.33 -11.98
CA PHE A 229 0.00 6.71 -11.89
C PHE A 229 1.13 7.76 -11.97
N GLY A 230 2.05 7.61 -12.91
CA GLY A 230 3.06 8.62 -13.22
C GLY A 230 4.50 8.28 -12.86
N GLY A 231 4.73 7.30 -12.00
CA GLY A 231 6.06 6.83 -11.64
C GLY A 231 6.86 7.77 -10.72
N PHE A 232 8.07 7.33 -10.33
CA PHE A 232 8.99 8.08 -9.45
C PHE A 232 10.20 8.66 -10.18
N GLY A 233 10.29 8.47 -11.48
CA GLY A 233 11.45 8.89 -12.28
C GLY A 233 12.44 7.76 -12.53
N THR A 234 13.26 7.96 -13.57
CA THR A 234 14.19 6.93 -14.07
C THR A 234 15.23 6.53 -13.04
N GLU A 235 15.70 7.48 -12.25
CA GLU A 235 16.75 7.30 -11.23
C GLU A 235 16.33 6.28 -10.15
N PHE A 236 15.07 6.37 -9.70
CA PHE A 236 14.52 5.42 -8.74
C PHE A 236 14.54 3.99 -9.29
N TYR A 237 14.01 3.79 -10.51
CA TYR A 237 13.94 2.45 -11.11
C TYR A 237 15.32 1.90 -11.44
N ASN A 238 16.26 2.72 -11.88
CA ASN A 238 17.63 2.29 -12.15
C ASN A 238 18.30 1.81 -10.86
N ALA A 239 18.30 2.63 -9.80
CA ALA A 239 18.89 2.27 -8.51
C ALA A 239 18.25 1.00 -7.92
N TYR A 240 16.92 0.87 -7.98
CA TYR A 240 16.22 -0.33 -7.54
C TYR A 240 16.67 -1.57 -8.33
N HIS A 241 16.72 -1.48 -9.67
CA HIS A 241 17.04 -2.62 -10.54
C HIS A 241 18.54 -2.97 -10.62
N GLU A 242 19.43 -2.13 -10.10
CA GLU A 242 20.82 -2.51 -9.83
C GLU A 242 20.91 -3.54 -8.70
N ILE A 243 19.97 -3.52 -7.75
CA ILE A 243 19.92 -4.43 -6.59
C ILE A 243 19.02 -5.63 -6.86
N ILE A 244 17.81 -5.40 -7.43
CA ILE A 244 16.85 -6.45 -7.83
C ILE A 244 16.65 -6.37 -9.35
N PRO A 245 17.38 -7.18 -10.13
CA PRO A 245 17.37 -7.11 -11.60
C PRO A 245 16.01 -7.44 -12.21
N LYS A 246 15.74 -6.85 -13.37
CA LYS A 246 14.59 -7.20 -14.20
C LYS A 246 14.69 -8.63 -14.71
N THR A 247 13.59 -9.36 -14.74
CA THR A 247 13.47 -10.67 -15.35
C THR A 247 13.19 -10.55 -16.85
N GLU A 248 13.28 -11.66 -17.59
CA GLU A 248 12.91 -11.72 -19.02
C GLU A 248 11.43 -11.35 -19.23
N ASN A 249 10.56 -11.71 -18.29
CA ASN A 249 9.12 -11.45 -18.34
C ASN A 249 8.71 -10.12 -17.66
N TYR A 250 9.65 -9.21 -17.41
CA TYR A 250 9.42 -7.98 -16.65
C TYR A 250 8.17 -7.19 -17.10
N LEU A 251 7.99 -6.99 -18.41
CA LEU A 251 6.85 -6.22 -18.93
C LEU A 251 5.52 -6.94 -18.72
N GLN A 252 5.49 -8.27 -18.88
CA GLN A 252 4.30 -9.07 -18.62
C GLN A 252 3.95 -9.07 -17.11
N GLN A 253 4.97 -9.14 -16.26
CA GLN A 253 4.79 -9.02 -14.80
C GLN A 253 4.19 -7.67 -14.43
N ILE A 254 4.69 -6.57 -14.98
CA ILE A 254 4.15 -5.23 -14.75
C ILE A 254 2.68 -5.16 -15.14
N ASP A 255 2.31 -5.62 -16.35
CA ASP A 255 0.90 -5.62 -16.80
C ASP A 255 -0.02 -6.40 -15.84
N LEU A 256 0.39 -7.62 -15.46
CA LEU A 256 -0.41 -8.48 -14.60
C LEU A 256 -0.51 -7.96 -13.17
N TYR A 257 0.54 -7.31 -12.64
CA TYR A 257 0.48 -6.66 -11.32
C TYR A 257 -0.35 -5.38 -11.34
N GLN A 258 -0.28 -4.61 -12.41
CA GLN A 258 -1.16 -3.45 -12.58
C GLN A 258 -2.64 -3.84 -12.71
N LEU A 259 -2.95 -5.03 -13.24
CA LEU A 259 -4.32 -5.54 -13.31
C LEU A 259 -5.01 -5.55 -11.93
N TYR A 260 -4.30 -5.94 -10.86
CA TYR A 260 -4.86 -5.93 -9.52
C TYR A 260 -5.30 -4.51 -9.11
N TYR A 261 -4.42 -3.54 -9.24
CA TYR A 261 -4.73 -2.16 -8.85
C TYR A 261 -5.78 -1.52 -9.74
N LEU A 262 -5.80 -1.83 -11.03
CA LEU A 262 -6.86 -1.40 -11.94
C LEU A 262 -8.23 -1.98 -11.56
N LEU A 263 -8.27 -3.24 -11.12
CA LEU A 263 -9.49 -3.86 -10.59
C LEU A 263 -9.93 -3.23 -9.27
N VAL A 264 -8.99 -2.92 -8.36
CA VAL A 264 -9.26 -2.17 -7.13
C VAL A 264 -9.88 -0.81 -7.47
N HIS A 265 -9.29 -0.07 -8.40
CA HIS A 265 -9.81 1.24 -8.84
C HIS A 265 -11.17 1.11 -9.55
N LEU A 266 -11.38 0.06 -10.34
CA LEU A 266 -12.68 -0.23 -10.94
C LEU A 266 -13.75 -0.42 -9.85
N ASN A 267 -13.44 -1.18 -8.80
CA ASN A 267 -14.38 -1.44 -7.71
C ASN A 267 -14.62 -0.20 -6.81
N LEU A 268 -13.63 0.67 -6.63
CA LEU A 268 -13.75 1.87 -5.80
C LEU A 268 -14.35 3.07 -6.54
N PHE A 269 -13.95 3.28 -7.80
CA PHE A 269 -14.21 4.51 -8.53
C PHE A 269 -15.05 4.33 -9.80
N GLY A 270 -15.41 3.07 -10.13
CA GLY A 270 -16.37 2.77 -11.18
C GLY A 270 -15.76 2.60 -12.58
N SER A 271 -16.63 2.63 -13.60
CA SER A 271 -16.39 2.15 -14.97
C SER A 271 -15.27 2.85 -15.75
N GLY A 272 -14.75 3.97 -15.27
CA GLY A 272 -13.61 4.65 -15.91
C GLY A 272 -12.36 3.77 -16.08
N TYR A 273 -12.21 2.75 -15.26
CA TYR A 273 -11.08 1.80 -15.30
C TYR A 273 -11.35 0.53 -16.11
N TYR A 274 -12.58 0.34 -16.59
CA TYR A 274 -12.99 -0.87 -17.30
C TYR A 274 -12.16 -1.15 -18.56
N SER A 275 -11.85 -0.13 -19.36
CA SER A 275 -11.10 -0.30 -20.61
C SER A 275 -9.69 -0.84 -20.36
N SER A 276 -9.00 -0.36 -19.32
CA SER A 276 -7.67 -0.81 -18.93
C SER A 276 -7.70 -2.25 -18.41
N VAL A 277 -8.66 -2.58 -17.53
CA VAL A 277 -8.88 -3.96 -17.05
C VAL A 277 -9.16 -4.90 -18.22
N SER A 278 -10.11 -4.56 -19.10
CA SER A 278 -10.50 -5.38 -20.24
C SER A 278 -9.34 -5.58 -21.23
N SER A 279 -8.50 -4.57 -21.43
CA SER A 279 -7.33 -4.65 -22.31
C SER A 279 -6.33 -5.68 -21.81
N ILE A 280 -6.00 -5.68 -20.51
CA ILE A 280 -5.06 -6.65 -19.93
C ILE A 280 -5.68 -8.06 -19.95
N LEU A 281 -6.94 -8.20 -19.53
CA LEU A 281 -7.61 -9.51 -19.56
C LEU A 281 -7.63 -10.11 -20.96
N LYS A 282 -7.94 -9.33 -22.02
CA LYS A 282 -7.91 -9.81 -23.41
C LYS A 282 -6.51 -10.09 -23.97
N LYS A 283 -5.48 -9.48 -23.40
CA LYS A 283 -4.09 -9.69 -23.81
C LYS A 283 -3.56 -11.04 -23.33
N TYR A 284 -4.01 -11.48 -22.16
CA TYR A 284 -3.42 -12.65 -21.48
C TYR A 284 -4.39 -13.84 -21.38
N PHE A 285 -5.69 -13.64 -21.52
CA PHE A 285 -6.75 -14.63 -21.38
C PHE A 285 -7.79 -14.52 -22.49
#